data_c991d524f97a621fb24bdf4ad301510b
#
_entry.id   c991d524f97a621fb24bdf4ad301510b
#
_cell.length_a   1.000
_cell.length_b   1.000
_cell.length_c   1.000
_cell.angle_alpha   90.00
_cell.angle_beta   90.00
_cell.angle_gamma   90.00
#
_symmetry.space_group_name_H-M   'P 1'
#
loop_
_entity.id
_entity.type
_entity.pdbx_description
1 polymer ?
#
loop_
_entity_poly.entity_id
_entity_poly.type
_entity_poly.pdbx_seq_one_letter_code
_entity_poly.pdbx_strand_id
1 'polypeptide(L)'
;STRVRSSAASDVYKRQIHPRVRKDFTVWVERQEKCEIVGMESAILYEAGFQDTVDAVIMVYAPVELRIQRAMYRDGASEEQVRARIAAQMDDEEKRRRADFTVVNDGVQLLIPQLNRIVEQLKTEKFIL
;
A
#
# COMPACT_ATOMS: atom_id res chain seq x y z
N SER A 1 -24.51 9.79 -2.73
CA SER A 1 -24.99 9.11 -1.52
C SER A 1 -24.07 7.94 -1.21
N THR A 2 -23.06 8.19 -0.39
CA THR A 2 -22.16 7.12 0.07
C THR A 2 -22.87 6.37 1.19
N ARG A 3 -23.43 5.22 0.88
CA ARG A 3 -23.94 4.32 1.92
C ARG A 3 -22.76 3.88 2.77
N VAL A 4 -22.79 4.22 4.04
CA VAL A 4 -21.96 3.58 5.05
C VAL A 4 -22.40 2.12 5.10
N ARG A 5 -21.60 1.23 4.55
CA ARG A 5 -21.81 -0.22 4.67
C ARG A 5 -21.73 -0.58 6.15
N SER A 6 -22.69 -1.33 6.64
CA SER A 6 -22.63 -1.85 8.02
C SER A 6 -21.33 -2.62 8.23
N SER A 7 -20.79 -2.57 9.43
CA SER A 7 -19.57 -3.31 9.80
C SER A 7 -19.64 -4.80 9.43
N ALA A 8 -20.80 -5.43 9.58
CA ALA A 8 -21.03 -6.82 9.22
C ALA A 8 -20.83 -7.11 7.71
N ALA A 9 -21.30 -6.24 6.82
CA ALA A 9 -21.12 -6.41 5.37
C ALA A 9 -19.65 -6.25 4.97
N SER A 10 -18.93 -5.32 5.62
CA SER A 10 -17.49 -5.15 5.44
C SER A 10 -16.70 -6.38 5.90
N ASP A 11 -17.09 -6.99 7.02
CA ASP A 11 -16.43 -8.18 7.56
C ASP A 11 -16.67 -9.42 6.69
N VAL A 12 -17.87 -9.60 6.15
CA VAL A 12 -18.18 -10.66 5.18
C VAL A 12 -17.35 -10.48 3.91
N TYR A 13 -17.27 -9.26 3.39
CA TYR A 13 -16.44 -8.95 2.22
C TYR A 13 -14.97 -9.29 2.47
N LYS A 14 -14.40 -8.87 3.60
CA LYS A 14 -13.01 -9.19 3.98
C LYS A 14 -12.76 -10.69 4.06
N ARG A 15 -13.68 -11.46 4.65
CA ARG A 15 -13.56 -12.91 4.79
C ARG A 15 -13.59 -13.66 3.47
N GLN A 16 -14.34 -13.19 2.47
CA GLN A 16 -14.53 -13.88 1.19
C GLN A 16 -13.57 -13.40 0.10
N ILE A 17 -13.29 -12.10 0.04
CA ILE A 17 -12.53 -11.48 -1.06
C ILE A 17 -11.03 -11.48 -0.78
N HIS A 18 -10.60 -11.10 0.42
CA HIS A 18 -9.18 -11.00 0.75
C HIS A 18 -8.44 -12.35 0.65
N PRO A 19 -8.97 -13.50 1.14
CA PRO A 19 -8.32 -14.79 0.96
C PRO A 19 -8.17 -15.19 -0.50
N ARG A 20 -9.15 -14.87 -1.34
CA ARG A 20 -9.11 -15.16 -2.77
C ARG A 20 -8.07 -14.30 -3.49
N VAL A 21 -8.01 -13.02 -3.20
CA VAL A 21 -6.99 -12.11 -3.74
C VAL A 21 -5.59 -12.56 -3.35
N ARG A 22 -5.41 -12.97 -2.11
CA ARG A 22 -4.15 -13.52 -1.61
C ARG A 22 -3.71 -14.76 -2.40
N LYS A 23 -4.62 -15.70 -2.60
CA LYS A 23 -4.37 -16.93 -3.37
C LYS A 23 -4.02 -16.60 -4.83
N ASP A 24 -4.79 -15.75 -5.46
CA ASP A 24 -4.57 -15.35 -6.84
C ASP A 24 -3.22 -14.66 -7.02
N PHE A 25 -2.84 -13.80 -6.09
CA PHE A 25 -1.53 -13.14 -6.08
C PHE A 25 -0.39 -14.16 -5.94
N THR A 26 -0.50 -15.10 -5.01
CA THR A 26 0.52 -16.14 -4.80
C THR A 26 0.71 -16.97 -6.06
N VAL A 27 -0.36 -17.41 -6.70
CA VAL A 27 -0.31 -18.16 -7.96
C VAL A 27 0.30 -17.33 -9.09
N TRP A 28 -0.06 -16.04 -9.16
CA TRP A 28 0.50 -15.14 -10.17
C TRP A 28 2.01 -14.95 -9.99
N VAL A 29 2.48 -14.77 -8.76
CA VAL A 29 3.92 -14.63 -8.45
C VAL A 29 4.70 -15.87 -8.88
N GLU A 30 4.19 -17.06 -8.60
CA GLU A 30 4.83 -18.33 -8.99
C GLU A 30 5.06 -18.44 -10.50
N ARG A 31 4.23 -17.77 -11.31
CA ARG A 31 4.34 -17.75 -12.77
C ARG A 31 5.36 -16.74 -13.30
N GLN A 32 5.90 -15.88 -12.45
CA GLN A 32 6.84 -14.81 -12.84
C GLN A 32 8.30 -15.27 -12.74
N GLU A 33 8.64 -16.40 -13.31
CA GLU A 33 9.98 -17.02 -13.21
C GLU A 33 11.13 -16.16 -13.77
N LYS A 34 10.80 -15.26 -14.71
CA LYS A 34 11.80 -14.41 -15.36
C LYS A 34 12.02 -13.06 -14.67
N CYS A 35 11.25 -12.76 -13.64
CA CYS A 35 11.34 -11.50 -12.92
C CYS A 35 12.09 -11.68 -11.62
N GLU A 36 13.10 -10.85 -11.39
CA GLU A 36 13.84 -10.83 -10.13
C GLU A 36 13.00 -10.20 -9.01
N ILE A 37 12.19 -9.20 -9.36
CA ILE A 37 11.33 -8.47 -8.43
C ILE A 37 9.93 -8.39 -9.03
N VAL A 38 8.93 -8.71 -8.23
CA VAL A 38 7.53 -8.47 -8.53
C VAL A 38 6.92 -7.66 -7.39
N GLY A 39 5.95 -6.80 -7.71
CA GLY A 39 5.34 -5.92 -6.74
C GLY A 39 3.83 -6.03 -6.70
N MET A 40 3.29 -5.79 -5.53
CA MET A 40 1.85 -5.62 -5.31
C MET A 40 1.61 -4.25 -4.69
N GLU A 41 0.70 -3.48 -5.25
CA GLU A 41 0.26 -2.21 -4.68
C GLU A 41 -1.05 -2.41 -3.93
N SER A 42 -1.13 -1.87 -2.71
CA SER A 42 -2.35 -1.89 -1.93
C SER A 42 -2.40 -0.71 -0.95
N ALA A 43 -3.51 0.01 -0.95
CA ALA A 43 -3.75 1.08 0.03
C ALA A 43 -4.02 0.53 1.44
N ILE A 44 -4.38 -0.74 1.55
CA ILE A 44 -4.79 -1.41 2.79
C ILE A 44 -3.97 -2.68 3.05
N LEU A 45 -2.71 -2.68 2.69
CA LEU A 45 -1.84 -3.86 2.79
C LEU A 45 -1.82 -4.45 4.20
N TYR A 46 -1.59 -3.62 5.21
CA TYR A 46 -1.56 -4.04 6.61
C TYR A 46 -2.96 -4.35 7.16
N GLU A 47 -3.94 -3.50 6.85
CA GLU A 47 -5.32 -3.68 7.30
C GLU A 47 -5.93 -4.99 6.77
N ALA A 48 -5.54 -5.40 5.57
CA ALA A 48 -5.95 -6.66 4.96
C ALA A 48 -5.07 -7.87 5.33
N GLY A 49 -3.98 -7.66 6.05
CA GLY A 49 -3.06 -8.72 6.46
C GLY A 49 -2.21 -9.28 5.32
N PHE A 50 -1.93 -8.51 4.26
CA PHE A 50 -1.15 -8.98 3.11
C PHE A 50 0.37 -8.86 3.28
N GLN A 51 0.84 -8.26 4.37
CA GLN A 51 2.28 -8.09 4.62
C GLN A 51 3.05 -9.42 4.69
N ASP A 52 2.39 -10.51 5.03
CA ASP A 52 3.00 -11.85 5.10
C ASP A 52 3.13 -12.56 3.74
N THR A 53 2.54 -11.98 2.70
CA THR A 53 2.64 -12.52 1.33
C THR A 53 3.80 -11.95 0.52
N VAL A 54 4.54 -11.01 1.09
CA VAL A 54 5.63 -10.30 0.43
C VAL A 54 6.92 -10.40 1.25
N ASP A 55 8.05 -10.29 0.60
CA ASP A 55 9.37 -10.36 1.26
C ASP A 55 9.77 -9.03 1.88
N ALA A 56 9.31 -7.92 1.29
CA ALA A 56 9.57 -6.58 1.79
C ALA A 56 8.38 -5.65 1.51
N VAL A 57 8.20 -4.67 2.37
CA VAL A 57 7.15 -3.65 2.22
C VAL A 57 7.81 -2.29 2.03
N ILE A 58 7.39 -1.58 0.99
CA ILE A 58 7.76 -0.20 0.73
C ILE A 58 6.54 0.68 1.01
N MET A 59 6.67 1.61 1.95
CA MET A 59 5.66 2.63 2.18
C MET A 59 5.96 3.85 1.32
N VAL A 60 4.98 4.33 0.58
CA VAL A 60 5.05 5.63 -0.10
C VAL A 60 4.41 6.67 0.80
N TYR A 61 5.22 7.59 1.30
CA TYR A 61 4.83 8.64 2.23
C TYR A 61 4.71 9.99 1.52
N ALA A 62 3.68 10.73 1.87
CA ALA A 62 3.56 12.16 1.56
C ALA A 62 2.89 12.87 2.75
N PRO A 63 3.19 14.15 3.00
CA PRO A 63 2.52 14.93 4.03
C PRO A 63 0.99 14.89 3.85
N VAL A 64 0.26 14.79 4.94
CA VAL A 64 -1.20 14.61 4.89
C VAL A 64 -1.92 15.70 4.10
N GLU A 65 -1.52 16.95 4.28
CA GLU A 65 -2.14 18.09 3.55
C GLU A 65 -1.94 17.98 2.03
N LEU A 66 -0.77 17.54 1.60
CA LEU A 66 -0.47 17.33 0.20
C LEU A 66 -1.29 16.17 -0.37
N ARG A 67 -1.46 15.09 0.37
CA ARG A 67 -2.30 13.96 -0.03
C ARG A 67 -3.76 14.36 -0.16
N ILE A 68 -4.25 15.18 0.75
CA ILE A 68 -5.62 15.70 0.68
C ILE A 68 -5.81 16.52 -0.58
N GLN A 69 -4.92 17.46 -0.87
CA GLN A 69 -4.98 18.28 -2.08
C GLN A 69 -4.96 17.43 -3.35
N ARG A 70 -4.07 16.44 -3.42
CA ARG A 70 -3.97 15.53 -4.58
C ARG A 70 -5.24 14.70 -4.78
N ALA A 71 -5.79 14.17 -3.69
CA ALA A 71 -7.01 13.36 -3.75
C ALA A 71 -8.23 14.20 -4.15
N MET A 72 -8.37 15.41 -3.62
CA MET A 72 -9.44 16.34 -4.00
C MET A 72 -9.37 16.67 -5.49
N TYR A 73 -8.18 16.97 -5.99
CA TYR A 73 -7.97 17.28 -7.41
C TYR A 73 -8.29 16.10 -8.32
N ARG A 74 -7.78 14.91 -7.97
CA ARG A 74 -7.96 13.69 -8.79
C ARG A 74 -9.39 13.19 -8.81
N ASP A 75 -10.05 13.16 -7.65
CA ASP A 75 -11.34 12.48 -7.46
C ASP A 75 -12.54 13.45 -7.46
N GLY A 76 -12.30 14.75 -7.41
CA GLY A 76 -13.35 15.76 -7.21
C GLY A 76 -14.03 15.65 -5.85
N ALA A 77 -13.40 14.98 -4.89
CA ALA A 77 -13.93 14.79 -3.55
C ALA A 77 -13.75 16.03 -2.69
N SER A 78 -14.61 16.22 -1.68
CA SER A 78 -14.43 17.26 -0.68
C SER A 78 -13.29 16.93 0.29
N GLU A 79 -12.74 17.95 0.94
CA GLU A 79 -11.73 17.76 1.98
C GLU A 79 -12.23 16.83 3.09
N GLU A 80 -13.48 17.00 3.53
CA GLU A 80 -14.11 16.17 4.56
C GLU A 80 -14.14 14.70 4.14
N GLN A 81 -14.52 14.42 2.90
CA GLN A 81 -14.54 13.04 2.37
C GLN A 81 -13.15 12.43 2.35
N VAL A 82 -12.14 13.18 1.94
CA VAL A 82 -10.76 12.70 1.90
C VAL A 82 -10.23 12.45 3.30
N ARG A 83 -10.46 13.36 4.25
CA ARG A 83 -10.06 13.17 5.65
C ARG A 83 -10.74 11.96 6.29
N ALA A 84 -11.99 11.70 5.96
CA ALA A 84 -12.70 10.51 6.43
C ALA A 84 -12.08 9.22 5.90
N ARG A 85 -11.66 9.18 4.64
CA ARG A 85 -10.94 8.03 4.06
C ARG A 85 -9.60 7.80 4.75
N ILE A 86 -8.86 8.86 5.03
CA ILE A 86 -7.58 8.78 5.73
C ILE A 86 -7.77 8.23 7.15
N ALA A 87 -8.78 8.74 7.87
CA ALA A 87 -9.08 8.29 9.23
C ALA A 87 -9.52 6.82 9.31
N ALA A 88 -10.06 6.27 8.23
CA ALA A 88 -10.47 4.87 8.16
C ALA A 88 -9.31 3.89 7.89
N GLN A 89 -8.14 4.41 7.54
CA GLN A 89 -6.93 3.61 7.30
C GLN A 89 -6.03 3.58 8.54
N MET A 90 -5.11 2.63 8.57
CA MET A 90 -4.07 2.60 9.60
C MET A 90 -3.25 3.89 9.56
N ASP A 91 -2.85 4.38 10.74
CA ASP A 91 -2.03 5.58 10.88
C ASP A 91 -0.71 5.49 10.10
N ASP A 92 -0.30 6.58 9.49
CA ASP A 92 0.90 6.64 8.65
C ASP A 92 2.18 6.36 9.43
N GLU A 93 2.29 6.82 10.66
CA GLU A 93 3.46 6.55 11.49
C GLU A 93 3.55 5.07 11.85
N GLU A 94 2.42 4.42 12.06
CA GLU A 94 2.37 2.97 12.27
C GLU A 94 2.83 2.21 11.03
N LYS A 95 2.35 2.60 9.84
CA LYS A 95 2.77 2.01 8.57
C LYS A 95 4.26 2.22 8.32
N ARG A 96 4.74 3.42 8.59
CA ARG A 96 6.16 3.78 8.43
C ARG A 96 7.07 2.95 9.33
N ARG A 97 6.65 2.73 10.56
CA ARG A 97 7.40 1.91 11.52
C ARG A 97 7.44 0.43 11.11
N ARG A 98 6.36 -0.09 10.51
CA ARG A 98 6.27 -1.48 10.09
C ARG A 98 6.91 -1.75 8.74
N ALA A 99 6.94 -0.79 7.85
CA ALA A 99 7.52 -0.95 6.51
C ALA A 99 9.04 -1.13 6.57
N ASP A 100 9.57 -1.91 5.65
CA ASP A 100 11.03 -2.10 5.53
C ASP A 100 11.70 -0.89 4.91
N PHE A 101 11.01 -0.20 4.01
CA PHE A 101 11.49 1.00 3.34
C PHE A 101 10.41 2.06 3.27
N THR A 102 10.82 3.32 3.23
CA THR A 102 9.93 4.45 3.01
C THR A 102 10.43 5.30 1.84
N VAL A 103 9.55 5.57 0.88
CA VAL A 103 9.77 6.50 -0.22
C VAL A 103 8.98 7.77 0.05
N VAL A 104 9.65 8.91 0.04
CA VAL A 104 9.01 10.22 0.25
C VAL A 104 8.61 10.82 -1.09
N ASN A 105 7.30 10.99 -1.27
CA ASN A 105 6.69 11.57 -2.47
C ASN A 105 6.05 12.92 -2.16
N ASP A 106 6.88 13.88 -1.76
CA ASP A 106 6.45 15.22 -1.33
C ASP A 106 6.50 16.28 -2.43
N GLY A 107 6.93 15.92 -3.64
CA GLY A 107 7.12 16.84 -4.75
C GLY A 107 8.43 17.62 -4.71
N VAL A 108 9.26 17.41 -3.70
CA VAL A 108 10.58 18.04 -3.51
C VAL A 108 11.71 17.04 -3.66
N GLN A 109 11.62 15.92 -2.96
CA GLN A 109 12.61 14.85 -3.04
C GLN A 109 12.45 14.05 -4.34
N LEU A 110 13.56 13.73 -4.99
CA LEU A 110 13.56 12.94 -6.20
C LEU A 110 13.21 11.48 -5.88
N LEU A 111 12.25 10.92 -6.62
CA LEU A 111 11.78 9.55 -6.42
C LEU A 111 12.78 8.51 -6.93
N ILE A 112 13.34 8.71 -8.12
CA ILE A 112 14.20 7.73 -8.78
C ILE A 112 15.42 7.35 -7.94
N PRO A 113 16.18 8.30 -7.35
CA PRO A 113 17.30 7.94 -6.48
C PRO A 113 16.87 7.13 -5.25
N GLN A 114 15.72 7.41 -4.67
CA GLN A 114 15.18 6.65 -3.55
C GLN A 114 14.86 5.21 -3.96
N LEU A 115 14.18 5.04 -5.09
CA LEU A 115 13.81 3.73 -5.61
C LEU A 115 15.03 2.91 -6.00
N ASN A 116 16.03 3.52 -6.63
CA ASN A 116 17.27 2.84 -7.01
C ASN A 116 18.00 2.28 -5.79
N ARG A 117 18.08 3.05 -4.70
CA ARG A 117 18.69 2.57 -3.45
C ARG A 117 17.93 1.38 -2.86
N ILE A 118 16.60 1.41 -2.89
CA ILE A 118 15.77 0.31 -2.39
C ILE A 118 15.99 -0.94 -3.24
N VAL A 119 15.97 -0.82 -4.56
CA VAL A 119 16.18 -1.94 -5.47
C VAL A 119 17.58 -2.56 -5.27
N GLU A 120 18.60 -1.75 -5.10
CA GLU A 120 19.95 -2.24 -4.79
C GLU A 120 19.99 -3.01 -3.47
N GLN A 121 19.35 -2.50 -2.42
CA GLN A 121 19.26 -3.19 -1.13
C GLN A 121 18.49 -4.49 -1.22
N LEU A 122 17.37 -4.52 -1.95
CA LEU A 122 16.60 -5.75 -2.18
C LEU A 122 17.40 -6.83 -2.91
N LYS A 123 18.30 -6.43 -3.83
CA LYS A 123 19.16 -7.36 -4.58
C LYS A 123 20.36 -7.85 -3.78
N THR A 124 20.90 -7.03 -2.88
CA THR A 124 22.11 -7.35 -2.10
C THR A 124 21.81 -7.99 -0.77
N GLU A 125 20.70 -7.63 -0.13
CA GLU A 125 20.27 -8.25 1.11
C GLU A 125 19.40 -9.48 0.81
N LYS A 126 19.44 -10.45 1.74
CA LYS A 126 18.75 -11.74 1.59
C LYS A 126 17.22 -11.65 1.78
N PHE A 127 16.59 -10.64 1.22
CA PHE A 127 15.13 -10.63 1.10
C PHE A 127 14.66 -11.60 0.01
N ILE A 128 15.55 -11.99 -0.89
CA ILE A 128 15.29 -12.91 -1.99
C ILE A 128 16.05 -14.20 -1.68
N LEU A 129 15.33 -15.14 -1.17
CA LEU A 129 15.82 -16.52 -1.06
C LEU A 129 15.45 -17.29 -2.31
#